data_b7419d0a96ec2cd17d9286335382d02b
#
_entry.id   b7419d0a96ec2cd17d9286335382d02b
#
_cell.length_a   1.000
_cell.length_b   1.000
_cell.length_c   1.000
_cell.angle_alpha   90.00
_cell.angle_beta   90.00
_cell.angle_gamma   90.00
#
_symmetry.space_group_name_H-M   'P 1'
#
loop_
_entity.id
_entity.type
_entity.pdbx_description
1 polymer ?
#
loop_
_entity_poly.entity_id
_entity_poly.type
_entity_poly.pdbx_seq_one_letter_code
_entity_poly.pdbx_strand_id
1 'polypeptide(L)'
;MNIRFAKSVSNYGVSDESATYLIENNKSFQVGLSREGNKKIAWIGLDQFGIRLECIAIVFIDFLYVMHLKPIDLKEDFDEIKERLW
;
A
#
# COMPACT_ATOMS: atom_id res chain seq x y z
N MET A 1 -9.73 8.48 -8.52
CA MET A 1 -8.56 7.76 -9.01
C MET A 1 -8.91 6.29 -9.19
N ASN A 2 -8.50 5.68 -10.29
CA ASN A 2 -8.74 4.28 -10.55
C ASN A 2 -7.69 3.41 -9.85
N ILE A 3 -8.14 2.44 -9.07
CA ILE A 3 -7.25 1.55 -8.31
C ILE A 3 -7.55 0.12 -8.74
N ARG A 4 -6.51 -0.60 -9.13
CA ARG A 4 -6.60 -2.02 -9.49
C ARG A 4 -5.75 -2.83 -8.53
N PHE A 5 -6.12 -4.08 -8.31
CA PHE A 5 -5.49 -4.94 -7.31
C PHE A 5 -4.94 -6.21 -7.95
N ALA A 6 -3.71 -6.57 -7.58
CA ALA A 6 -3.14 -7.86 -7.94
C ALA A 6 -3.89 -8.97 -7.19
N LYS A 7 -3.94 -10.17 -7.77
CA LYS A 7 -4.63 -11.32 -7.14
C LYS A 7 -4.05 -11.65 -5.77
N SER A 8 -2.74 -11.55 -5.61
CA SER A 8 -2.05 -11.88 -4.36
C SER A 8 -2.45 -10.97 -3.20
N VAL A 9 -3.03 -9.82 -3.47
CA VAL A 9 -3.44 -8.86 -2.43
C VAL A 9 -4.54 -9.44 -1.54
N SER A 10 -5.39 -10.31 -2.06
CA SER A 10 -6.47 -10.93 -1.30
C SER A 10 -6.00 -11.93 -0.25
N ASN A 11 -4.73 -12.35 -0.29
CA ASN A 11 -4.19 -13.38 0.60
C ASN A 11 -4.27 -13.00 2.09
N TYR A 12 -4.30 -11.73 2.42
CA TYR A 12 -4.35 -11.25 3.80
C TYR A 12 -5.76 -10.84 4.25
N GLY A 13 -6.76 -11.01 3.39
CA GLY A 13 -8.15 -10.73 3.75
C GLY A 13 -8.48 -9.26 3.96
N VAL A 14 -7.65 -8.36 3.49
CA VAL A 14 -7.92 -6.92 3.56
C VAL A 14 -8.82 -6.53 2.41
N SER A 15 -9.90 -5.80 2.71
CA SER A 15 -10.87 -5.41 1.68
C SER A 15 -10.37 -4.27 0.80
N ASP A 16 -10.96 -4.16 -0.40
CA ASP A 16 -10.68 -3.06 -1.32
C ASP A 16 -11.05 -1.70 -0.70
N GLU A 17 -12.12 -1.67 0.09
CA GLU A 17 -12.55 -0.45 0.80
C GLU A 17 -11.50 0.01 1.81
N SER A 18 -10.91 -0.91 2.56
CA SER A 18 -9.84 -0.59 3.51
C SER A 18 -8.61 -0.04 2.82
N ALA A 19 -8.24 -0.64 1.68
CA ALA A 19 -7.11 -0.16 0.88
C ALA A 19 -7.38 1.25 0.34
N THR A 20 -8.57 1.47 -0.18
CA THR A 20 -8.96 2.78 -0.72
C THR A 20 -8.95 3.84 0.36
N TYR A 21 -9.49 3.53 1.54
CA TYR A 21 -9.48 4.43 2.69
C TYR A 21 -8.03 4.80 3.07
N LEU A 22 -7.16 3.81 3.16
CA LEU A 22 -5.74 4.02 3.48
C LEU A 22 -5.08 4.98 2.49
N ILE A 23 -5.28 4.74 1.20
CA ILE A 23 -4.69 5.53 0.12
C ILE A 23 -5.20 6.97 0.14
N GLU A 24 -6.49 7.16 0.35
CA GLU A 24 -7.12 8.48 0.33
C GLU A 24 -6.81 9.32 1.57
N ASN A 25 -6.51 8.70 2.69
CA ASN A 25 -6.35 9.39 3.97
C ASN A 25 -4.91 9.47 4.49
N ASN A 26 -3.94 9.01 3.71
CA ASN A 26 -2.54 9.02 4.11
C ASN A 26 -1.67 9.49 2.95
N LYS A 27 -0.50 10.04 3.28
CA LYS A 27 0.48 10.45 2.27
C LYS A 27 1.30 9.25 1.83
N SER A 28 1.50 9.15 0.51
CA SER A 28 2.40 8.14 -0.05
C SER A 28 3.85 8.58 0.05
N PHE A 29 4.75 7.61 -0.04
CA PHE A 29 6.18 7.85 -0.17
C PHE A 29 6.76 6.86 -1.18
N GLN A 30 7.79 7.28 -1.90
CA GLN A 30 8.39 6.43 -2.92
C GLN A 30 9.25 5.35 -2.28
N VAL A 31 9.11 4.10 -2.76
CA VAL A 31 9.88 2.95 -2.26
C VAL A 31 10.69 2.26 -3.35
N GLY A 32 10.79 2.86 -4.53
CA GLY A 32 11.60 2.32 -5.61
C GLY A 32 10.95 2.50 -6.98
N LEU A 33 11.41 1.67 -7.93
CA LEU A 33 10.90 1.64 -9.30
C LEU A 33 10.54 0.21 -9.67
N SER A 34 9.54 0.06 -10.54
CA SER A 34 9.24 -1.24 -11.14
C SER A 34 10.28 -1.57 -12.21
N ARG A 35 10.22 -2.79 -12.75
CA ARG A 35 11.13 -3.21 -13.83
C ARG A 35 11.00 -2.30 -15.06
N GLU A 36 9.80 -1.79 -15.31
CA GLU A 36 9.52 -0.91 -16.45
C GLU A 36 9.82 0.55 -16.15
N GLY A 37 10.36 0.87 -14.96
CA GLY A 37 10.70 2.23 -14.58
C GLY A 37 9.56 3.05 -14.00
N ASN A 38 8.41 2.44 -13.73
CA ASN A 38 7.30 3.11 -13.06
C ASN A 38 7.60 3.27 -11.57
N LYS A 39 7.14 4.37 -10.98
CA LYS A 39 7.32 4.60 -9.55
C LYS A 39 6.56 3.58 -8.74
N LYS A 40 7.22 3.05 -7.70
CA LYS A 40 6.57 2.30 -6.63
C LYS A 40 6.36 3.23 -5.47
N ILE A 41 5.13 3.32 -4.98
CA ILE A 41 4.80 4.16 -3.83
C ILE A 41 4.12 3.30 -2.77
N ALA A 42 4.25 3.73 -1.53
CA ALA A 42 3.70 3.01 -0.40
C ALA A 42 2.91 3.93 0.52
N TRP A 43 2.00 3.34 1.28
CA TRP A 43 1.25 3.98 2.34
C TRP A 43 1.33 3.13 3.59
N ILE A 44 1.45 3.77 4.74
CA ILE A 44 1.38 3.14 6.05
C ILE A 44 0.39 3.97 6.87
N GLY A 45 -0.60 3.33 7.44
CA GLY A 45 -1.59 4.04 8.24
C GLY A 45 -2.73 3.14 8.68
N LEU A 46 -3.78 3.76 9.18
CA LEU A 46 -4.95 3.04 9.68
C LEU A 46 -6.04 3.01 8.62
N ASP A 47 -6.76 1.87 8.55
CA ASP A 47 -7.99 1.82 7.77
C ASP A 47 -9.15 2.43 8.57
N GLN A 48 -10.37 2.36 8.02
CA GLN A 48 -11.56 2.94 8.65
C GLN A 48 -11.95 2.24 9.95
N PHE A 49 -11.41 1.08 10.22
CA PHE A 49 -11.65 0.32 11.46
C PHE A 49 -10.52 0.45 12.47
N GLY A 50 -9.50 1.28 12.18
CA GLY A 50 -8.35 1.44 13.06
C GLY A 50 -7.30 0.34 12.93
N ILE A 51 -7.38 -0.49 11.89
CA ILE A 51 -6.38 -1.52 11.63
C ILE A 51 -5.22 -0.92 10.87
N ARG A 52 -4.01 -1.15 11.37
CA ARG A 52 -2.78 -0.62 10.75
C ARG A 52 -2.39 -1.47 9.55
N LEU A 53 -2.26 -0.82 8.40
CA LEU A 53 -1.97 -1.49 7.13
C LEU A 53 -0.74 -0.91 6.45
N GLU A 54 -0.08 -1.73 5.64
CA GLU A 54 0.91 -1.29 4.69
C GLU A 54 0.46 -1.67 3.28
N CYS A 55 0.69 -0.77 2.33
CA CYS A 55 0.26 -0.92 0.94
C CYS A 55 1.36 -0.43 0.01
N ILE A 56 1.63 -1.18 -1.05
CA ILE A 56 2.54 -0.77 -2.12
C ILE A 56 1.80 -0.83 -3.44
N ALA A 57 1.93 0.23 -4.24
CA ALA A 57 1.35 0.29 -5.57
C ALA A 57 2.37 0.77 -6.60
N ILE A 58 2.17 0.34 -7.83
CA ILE A 58 2.91 0.85 -8.98
C ILE A 58 2.05 1.92 -9.64
N VAL A 59 2.65 3.06 -9.96
CA VAL A 59 1.95 4.20 -10.56
C VAL A 59 1.95 4.06 -12.08
N PHE A 60 0.75 3.97 -12.65
CA PHE A 60 0.54 4.05 -14.09
C PHE A 60 -0.20 5.35 -14.42
N ILE A 61 -0.27 5.70 -15.70
CA ILE A 61 -0.89 6.97 -16.14
C ILE A 61 -2.36 7.04 -15.70
N ASP A 62 -3.11 5.96 -15.88
CA ASP A 62 -4.56 5.96 -15.67
C ASP A 62 -5.01 5.29 -14.38
N PHE A 63 -4.10 4.64 -13.64
CA PHE A 63 -4.48 3.89 -12.46
C PHE A 63 -3.29 3.61 -11.54
N LEU A 64 -3.61 3.24 -10.31
CA LEU A 64 -2.66 2.66 -9.36
C LEU A 64 -2.86 1.15 -9.35
N TYR A 65 -1.78 0.39 -9.43
CA TYR A 65 -1.83 -1.06 -9.34
C TYR A 65 -1.29 -1.50 -7.99
N VAL A 66 -2.20 -1.87 -7.09
CA VAL A 66 -1.83 -2.32 -5.75
C VAL A 66 -1.29 -3.74 -5.83
N MET A 67 -0.03 -3.91 -5.50
CA MET A 67 0.67 -5.19 -5.56
C MET A 67 0.93 -5.81 -4.21
N HIS A 68 0.78 -5.06 -3.13
CA HIS A 68 1.05 -5.50 -1.77
C HIS A 68 0.15 -4.76 -0.80
N LEU A 69 -0.53 -5.51 0.06
CA LEU A 69 -1.46 -4.95 1.05
C LEU A 69 -1.59 -5.95 2.19
N LYS A 70 -1.15 -5.57 3.39
CA LYS A 70 -1.27 -6.45 4.54
C LYS A 70 -1.32 -5.68 5.85
N PRO A 71 -1.88 -6.29 6.90
CA PRO A 71 -1.81 -5.73 8.26
C PRO A 71 -0.37 -5.70 8.76
N ILE A 72 -0.07 -4.70 9.59
CA ILE A 72 1.24 -4.52 10.20
C ILE A 72 1.14 -4.84 11.69
N ASP A 73 2.17 -5.50 12.23
CA ASP A 73 2.29 -5.70 13.67
C ASP A 73 2.44 -4.34 14.35
N LEU A 74 1.65 -4.09 15.38
CA LEU A 74 1.68 -2.84 16.15
C LEU A 74 3.02 -2.59 16.83
N LYS A 75 3.86 -3.60 16.95
CA LYS A 75 5.20 -3.48 17.56
C LYS A 75 6.23 -2.89 16.61
N GLU A 76 5.99 -2.93 15.31
CA GLU A 76 6.90 -2.34 14.33
C GLU A 76 6.73 -0.82 14.33
N ASP A 77 7.84 -0.06 14.39
CA ASP A 77 7.77 1.39 14.24
C ASP A 77 7.78 1.78 12.75
N PHE A 78 7.45 3.05 12.49
CA PHE A 78 7.34 3.56 11.13
C PHE A 78 8.65 3.43 10.35
N ASP A 79 9.77 3.74 10.98
CA ASP A 79 11.08 3.70 10.30
C ASP A 79 11.48 2.29 9.92
N GLU A 80 11.24 1.31 10.79
CA GLU A 80 11.49 -0.10 10.50
C GLU A 80 10.67 -0.59 9.31
N ILE A 81 9.38 -0.23 9.28
CA ILE A 81 8.48 -0.60 8.19
C ILE A 81 8.96 0.03 6.88
N LYS A 82 9.31 1.29 6.90
CA LYS A 82 9.78 2.03 5.74
C LYS A 82 11.05 1.44 5.16
N GLU A 83 11.98 1.06 6.03
CA GLU A 83 13.23 0.41 5.64
C GLU A 83 12.97 -0.94 4.98
N ARG A 84 12.05 -1.73 5.54
CA ARG A 84 11.69 -3.04 4.99
C ARG A 84 11.01 -2.94 3.62
N LEU A 85 10.20 -1.90 3.38
CA LEU A 85 9.50 -1.71 2.12
C LEU A 85 10.40 -1.11 1.02
N TRP A 86 11.46 -0.45 1.40
CA TRP A 86 12.40 0.18 0.47
C TRP A 86 13.35 -0.83 -0.18
#